data_01832759a533237eb7dfaad41b318516
#
_entry.id   01832759a533237eb7dfaad41b318516
#
_cell.length_a   1.000
_cell.length_b   1.000
_cell.length_c   1.000
_cell.angle_alpha   90.00
_cell.angle_beta   90.00
_cell.angle_gamma   90.00
#
_symmetry.space_group_name_H-M   'P 1'
#
loop_
_entity.id
_entity.type
_entity.pdbx_description
1 polymer ?
#
loop_
_entity_poly.entity_id
_entity_poly.type
_entity_poly.pdbx_seq_one_letter_code
_entity_poly.pdbx_strand_id
1 'polypeptide(L)'
;MAPKPLVTQAQSASRQASARLPDATQEVIRQTVAEIFGPDARVLLFGSRTDPQARGGDIDLLVVSDKPVADRERKALTLVARLQIRLGDQPIDALVLDPQTRRQSIHEEALRTGVPL
;
A
#
# COMPACT_ATOMS: atom_id res chain seq x y z
N MET A 1 -15.17 -7.39 -30.94
CA MET A 1 -14.44 -8.14 -30.46
C MET A 1 -13.23 -7.63 -29.80
N ALA A 2 -12.46 -7.03 -30.34
CA ALA A 2 -11.23 -6.56 -29.78
C ALA A 2 -11.36 -5.46 -28.75
N PRO A 3 -12.39 -4.64 -28.74
CA PRO A 3 -12.41 -3.49 -27.82
C PRO A 3 -12.34 -3.83 -26.36
N LYS A 4 -12.97 -4.93 -25.94
CA LYS A 4 -12.94 -5.26 -24.55
C LYS A 4 -11.57 -5.55 -24.02
N PRO A 5 -10.81 -6.42 -24.65
CA PRO A 5 -9.45 -6.67 -24.16
C PRO A 5 -8.60 -5.44 -24.12
N LEU A 6 -8.77 -4.56 -25.08
CA LEU A 6 -7.98 -3.35 -25.12
C LEU A 6 -8.25 -2.46 -23.93
N VAL A 7 -9.51 -2.30 -23.57
CA VAL A 7 -9.86 -1.47 -22.43
C VAL A 7 -9.30 -2.05 -21.17
N THR A 8 -9.43 -3.35 -21.00
CA THR A 8 -8.90 -4.01 -19.82
C THR A 8 -7.40 -3.87 -19.74
N GLN A 9 -6.73 -4.02 -20.85
CA GLN A 9 -5.29 -3.90 -20.89
C GLN A 9 -4.83 -2.49 -20.54
N ALA A 10 -5.55 -1.50 -21.00
CA ALA A 10 -5.20 -0.12 -20.70
C ALA A 10 -5.28 0.14 -19.21
N GLN A 11 -6.30 -0.37 -18.54
CA GLN A 11 -6.42 -0.20 -17.12
C GLN A 11 -5.32 -0.93 -16.37
N SER A 12 -5.01 -2.12 -16.79
CA SER A 12 -3.94 -2.88 -16.16
C SER A 12 -2.60 -2.20 -16.34
N ALA A 13 -2.33 -1.72 -17.54
CA ALA A 13 -1.07 -1.06 -17.81
C ALA A 13 -0.93 0.20 -16.97
N SER A 14 -2.02 0.96 -16.83
CA SER A 14 -2.00 2.16 -16.03
C SER A 14 -1.68 1.86 -14.58
N ARG A 15 -2.31 0.84 -14.02
CA ARG A 15 -2.06 0.46 -12.67
C ARG A 15 -0.63 -0.03 -12.48
N GLN A 16 -0.12 -0.83 -13.40
CA GLN A 16 1.23 -1.34 -13.30
C GLN A 16 2.26 -0.22 -13.43
N ALA A 17 1.97 0.77 -14.24
CA ALA A 17 2.86 1.89 -14.36
C ALA A 17 2.92 2.70 -13.07
N SER A 18 1.81 2.74 -12.33
CA SER A 18 1.75 3.51 -11.09
C SER A 18 2.29 2.75 -9.89
N ALA A 19 1.93 1.48 -9.78
CA ALA A 19 2.36 0.67 -8.64
C ALA A 19 3.53 -0.19 -9.08
N ARG A 20 4.72 0.14 -8.62
CA ARG A 20 5.94 -0.52 -9.07
C ARG A 20 6.26 -1.73 -8.21
N LEU A 21 5.27 -2.58 -7.99
CA LEU A 21 5.45 -3.83 -7.25
C LEU A 21 4.84 -4.97 -8.05
N PRO A 22 5.49 -6.13 -8.05
CA PRO A 22 4.90 -7.31 -8.67
C PRO A 22 3.57 -7.67 -8.03
N ASP A 23 2.71 -8.29 -8.81
CA ASP A 23 1.39 -8.68 -8.32
C ASP A 23 1.48 -9.59 -7.10
N ALA A 24 2.43 -10.51 -7.10
CA ALA A 24 2.61 -11.41 -5.97
C ALA A 24 2.98 -10.65 -4.69
N THR A 25 3.82 -9.63 -4.83
CA THR A 25 4.20 -8.79 -3.69
C THR A 25 2.98 -8.02 -3.17
N GLN A 26 2.19 -7.48 -4.09
CA GLN A 26 0.99 -6.74 -3.69
C GLN A 26 0.02 -7.65 -2.94
N GLU A 27 -0.11 -8.89 -3.38
CA GLU A 27 -1.00 -9.83 -2.71
C GLU A 27 -0.53 -10.16 -1.30
N VAL A 28 0.78 -10.35 -1.11
CA VAL A 28 1.33 -10.59 0.21
C VAL A 28 1.04 -9.41 1.13
N ILE A 29 1.18 -8.19 0.61
CA ILE A 29 0.90 -6.98 1.40
C ILE A 29 -0.57 -6.95 1.79
N ARG A 30 -1.47 -7.17 0.85
CA ARG A 30 -2.92 -7.15 1.14
C ARG A 30 -3.28 -8.18 2.19
N GLN A 31 -2.78 -9.38 2.04
CA GLN A 31 -3.08 -10.45 3.00
C GLN A 31 -2.56 -10.14 4.39
N THR A 32 -1.35 -9.62 4.46
CA THR A 32 -0.74 -9.30 5.76
C THR A 32 -1.50 -8.16 6.44
N VAL A 33 -1.91 -7.16 5.68
CA VAL A 33 -2.73 -6.07 6.23
C VAL A 33 -4.05 -6.61 6.77
N ALA A 34 -4.69 -7.51 6.03
CA ALA A 34 -5.95 -8.10 6.48
C ALA A 34 -5.77 -8.91 7.75
N GLU A 35 -4.66 -9.62 7.89
CA GLU A 35 -4.37 -10.39 9.11
C GLU A 35 -4.25 -9.51 10.34
N ILE A 36 -3.66 -8.34 10.18
CA ILE A 36 -3.35 -7.47 11.32
C ILE A 36 -4.47 -6.48 11.59
N PHE A 37 -5.05 -5.90 10.54
CA PHE A 37 -6.00 -4.80 10.66
C PHE A 37 -7.44 -5.19 10.32
N GLY A 38 -7.65 -6.39 9.79
CA GLY A 38 -8.98 -6.84 9.42
C GLY A 38 -9.21 -6.73 7.90
N PRO A 39 -10.23 -7.44 7.39
CA PRO A 39 -10.44 -7.51 5.94
C PRO A 39 -10.95 -6.21 5.34
N ASP A 40 -11.47 -5.30 6.15
CA ASP A 40 -12.00 -4.04 5.64
C ASP A 40 -10.94 -2.95 5.52
N ALA A 41 -9.74 -3.18 6.03
CA ALA A 41 -8.68 -2.19 5.93
C ALA A 41 -8.16 -2.12 4.50
N ARG A 42 -7.85 -0.90 4.06
CA ARG A 42 -7.30 -0.67 2.74
C ARG A 42 -5.83 -0.33 2.87
N VAL A 43 -5.07 -0.56 1.82
CA VAL A 43 -3.65 -0.22 1.83
C VAL A 43 -3.30 0.48 0.52
N LEU A 44 -2.55 1.56 0.65
CA LEU A 44 -2.08 2.35 -0.49
C LEU A 44 -0.56 2.31 -0.52
N LEU A 45 -0.01 2.22 -1.71
CA LEU A 45 1.41 2.39 -1.93
C LEU A 45 1.67 3.84 -2.30
N PHE A 46 2.59 4.49 -1.63
CA PHE A 46 2.92 5.87 -1.96
C PHE A 46 4.43 6.06 -1.95
N GLY A 47 4.88 7.28 -2.17
CA GLY A 47 6.30 7.58 -2.17
C GLY A 47 6.96 7.22 -3.49
N SER A 48 8.24 6.91 -3.46
CA SER A 48 9.04 6.75 -4.67
C SER A 48 8.59 5.57 -5.53
N ARG A 49 7.94 4.56 -4.94
CA ARG A 49 7.49 3.40 -5.71
C ARG A 49 6.33 3.71 -6.63
N THR A 50 5.72 4.87 -6.52
CA THR A 50 4.67 5.28 -7.44
C THR A 50 5.20 6.11 -8.59
N ASP A 51 6.47 6.48 -8.57
CA ASP A 51 7.09 7.28 -9.61
C ASP A 51 7.84 6.35 -10.56
N PRO A 52 7.43 6.24 -11.82
CA PRO A 52 8.11 5.35 -12.75
C PRO A 52 9.54 5.79 -13.06
N GLN A 53 9.86 7.05 -12.79
CA GLN A 53 11.23 7.55 -13.01
C GLN A 53 12.15 7.24 -11.85
N ALA A 54 11.61 6.98 -10.67
CA ALA A 54 12.43 6.75 -9.51
C ALA A 54 13.03 5.35 -9.56
N ARG A 55 14.25 5.23 -9.05
CA ARG A 55 14.84 3.93 -8.87
C ARG A 55 14.18 3.25 -7.71
N GLY A 56 14.26 1.96 -7.63
CA GLY A 56 13.70 1.21 -6.53
C GLY A 56 14.03 1.90 -5.22
N GLY A 57 13.41 1.61 -4.19
CA GLY A 57 13.64 2.26 -2.91
C GLY A 57 12.74 1.67 -1.88
N ASP A 58 12.43 2.46 -0.88
CA ASP A 58 11.60 2.00 0.22
C ASP A 58 10.19 1.72 -0.27
N ILE A 59 9.56 0.77 0.37
CA ILE A 59 8.13 0.52 0.18
C ILE A 59 7.42 1.33 1.25
N ASP A 60 6.64 2.31 0.83
CA ASP A 60 5.89 3.18 1.74
C ASP A 60 4.42 2.84 1.65
N LEU A 61 3.84 2.43 2.77
CA LEU A 61 2.46 1.97 2.82
C LEU A 61 1.63 2.84 3.74
N LEU A 62 0.40 3.12 3.33
CA LEU A 62 -0.59 3.74 4.18
C LEU A 62 -1.75 2.75 4.34
N VAL A 63 -1.99 2.33 5.57
CA VAL A 63 -3.14 1.49 5.90
C VAL A 63 -4.26 2.41 6.34
N VAL A 64 -5.42 2.30 5.71
CA VAL A 64 -6.58 3.13 6.01
C VAL A 64 -7.68 2.26 6.60
N SER A 65 -8.13 2.64 7.78
CA SER A 65 -9.22 1.94 8.46
C SER A 65 -10.35 2.90 8.73
N ASP A 66 -11.58 2.44 8.51
CA ASP A 66 -12.76 3.24 8.82
C ASP A 66 -13.14 3.17 10.29
N LYS A 67 -12.50 2.28 11.03
CA LYS A 67 -12.76 2.10 12.45
C LYS A 67 -11.50 2.38 13.25
N PRO A 68 -11.64 2.81 14.50
CA PRO A 68 -10.46 3.05 15.33
C PRO A 68 -9.61 1.78 15.45
N VAL A 69 -8.31 1.97 15.38
CA VAL A 69 -7.33 0.88 15.46
C VAL A 69 -6.60 1.02 16.79
N ALA A 70 -6.72 0.01 17.65
CA ALA A 70 -5.98 0.00 18.89
C ALA A 70 -4.49 -0.21 18.61
N ASP A 71 -3.64 0.49 19.34
CA ASP A 71 -2.18 0.34 19.23
C ASP A 71 -1.70 0.49 17.80
N ARG A 72 -2.12 1.58 17.15
CA ARG A 72 -1.78 1.81 15.75
C ARG A 72 -0.30 1.66 15.46
N GLU A 73 0.53 2.25 16.31
CA GLU A 73 1.97 2.24 16.05
C GLU A 73 2.56 0.85 16.20
N ARG A 74 2.11 0.10 17.19
CA ARG A 74 2.57 -1.27 17.36
C ARG A 74 2.14 -2.14 16.18
N LYS A 75 0.92 -1.95 15.71
CA LYS A 75 0.44 -2.73 14.57
C LYS A 75 1.18 -2.37 13.29
N ALA A 76 1.54 -1.10 13.14
CA ALA A 76 2.36 -0.69 12.00
C ALA A 76 3.72 -1.38 12.04
N LEU A 77 4.35 -1.44 13.22
CA LEU A 77 5.63 -2.13 13.36
C LEU A 77 5.49 -3.63 13.12
N THR A 78 4.40 -4.23 13.59
CA THR A 78 4.13 -5.63 13.34
C THR A 78 3.98 -5.89 11.85
N LEU A 79 3.28 -5.01 11.16
CA LEU A 79 3.11 -5.12 9.71
C LEU A 79 4.46 -5.10 9.01
N VAL A 80 5.30 -4.13 9.34
CA VAL A 80 6.63 -4.02 8.72
C VAL A 80 7.44 -5.27 8.97
N ALA A 81 7.47 -5.74 10.22
CA ALA A 81 8.27 -6.92 10.57
C ALA A 81 7.78 -8.15 9.83
N ARG A 82 6.46 -8.36 9.78
CA ARG A 82 5.90 -9.52 9.11
C ARG A 82 6.13 -9.49 7.62
N LEU A 83 6.04 -8.29 7.02
CA LEU A 83 6.32 -8.15 5.60
C LEU A 83 7.78 -8.41 5.28
N GLN A 84 8.69 -7.98 6.14
CA GLN A 84 10.11 -8.25 5.93
C GLN A 84 10.41 -9.75 6.00
N ILE A 85 9.71 -10.47 6.86
CA ILE A 85 9.86 -11.92 6.90
C ILE A 85 9.37 -12.55 5.60
N ARG A 86 8.26 -12.07 5.06
CA ARG A 86 7.63 -12.67 3.89
C ARG A 86 8.21 -12.22 2.57
N LEU A 87 8.67 -10.98 2.49
CA LEU A 87 9.16 -10.38 1.25
C LEU A 87 10.66 -10.22 1.19
N GLY A 88 11.36 -10.46 2.29
CA GLY A 88 12.78 -10.25 2.34
C GLY A 88 13.13 -8.94 3.01
N ASP A 89 14.41 -8.71 3.16
CA ASP A 89 14.94 -7.63 3.97
C ASP A 89 14.96 -6.33 3.18
N GLN A 90 13.80 -5.79 2.93
CA GLN A 90 13.66 -4.52 2.21
C GLN A 90 13.25 -3.43 3.16
N PRO A 91 13.65 -2.18 2.91
CA PRO A 91 13.14 -1.06 3.70
C PRO A 91 11.64 -0.91 3.46
N ILE A 92 10.87 -0.96 4.54
CA ILE A 92 9.41 -0.84 4.47
C ILE A 92 8.99 0.09 5.59
N ASP A 93 8.19 1.10 5.24
CA ASP A 93 7.57 1.99 6.22
C ASP A 93 6.06 1.87 6.11
N ALA A 94 5.39 1.89 7.24
CA ALA A 94 3.94 1.80 7.26
C ALA A 94 3.37 2.88 8.16
N LEU A 95 2.36 3.57 7.65
CA LEU A 95 1.56 4.51 8.41
C LEU A 95 0.15 3.96 8.52
N VAL A 96 -0.53 4.26 9.61
CA VAL A 96 -1.91 3.85 9.82
C VAL A 96 -2.78 5.08 9.99
N LEU A 97 -3.83 5.17 9.21
CA LEU A 97 -4.78 6.27 9.29
C LEU A 97 -6.14 5.69 9.66
N ASP A 98 -6.66 6.10 10.80
CA ASP A 98 -8.00 5.73 11.24
C ASP A 98 -8.75 7.01 11.63
N PRO A 99 -10.02 6.92 12.06
CA PRO A 99 -10.78 8.13 12.39
C PRO A 99 -10.19 8.95 13.53
N GLN A 100 -9.35 8.36 14.35
CA GLN A 100 -8.74 9.06 15.47
C GLN A 100 -7.34 9.56 15.16
N THR A 101 -6.81 9.29 13.98
CA THR A 101 -5.49 9.76 13.60
C THR A 101 -5.53 11.26 13.35
N ARG A 102 -4.61 11.97 13.98
CA ARG A 102 -4.44 13.39 13.67
C ARG A 102 -3.73 13.49 12.33
N ARG A 103 -4.44 13.96 11.32
CA ARG A 103 -3.88 14.03 9.97
C ARG A 103 -2.78 15.05 9.88
N GLN A 104 -1.71 14.67 9.21
CA GLN A 104 -0.57 15.51 8.93
C GLN A 104 -0.35 15.55 7.43
N SER A 105 0.60 16.37 7.00
CA SER A 105 0.89 16.52 5.57
C SER A 105 1.19 15.21 4.89
N ILE A 106 1.90 14.32 5.57
CA ILE A 106 2.27 13.04 4.97
C ILE A 106 1.04 12.17 4.71
N HIS A 107 0.02 12.24 5.57
CA HIS A 107 -1.21 11.48 5.34
C HIS A 107 -1.95 12.04 4.13
N GLU A 108 -2.04 13.37 4.02
CA GLU A 108 -2.72 13.99 2.89
C GLU A 108 -2.00 13.67 1.58
N GLU A 109 -0.68 13.72 1.61
CA GLU A 109 0.10 13.39 0.43
C GLU A 109 -0.11 11.93 0.02
N ALA A 110 -0.08 11.02 0.97
CA ALA A 110 -0.27 9.61 0.69
C ALA A 110 -1.66 9.32 0.14
N LEU A 111 -2.68 10.00 0.67
CA LEU A 111 -4.05 9.83 0.17
C LEU A 111 -4.18 10.38 -1.25
N ARG A 112 -3.51 11.50 -1.54
CA ARG A 112 -3.62 12.15 -2.83
C ARG A 112 -2.87 11.40 -3.92
N THR A 113 -1.69 10.88 -3.60
CA THR A 113 -0.82 10.28 -4.62
C THR A 113 -0.72 8.76 -4.51
N GLY A 114 -1.26 8.17 -3.46
CA GLY A 114 -1.11 6.74 -3.24
C GLY A 114 -1.91 5.91 -4.23
N VAL A 115 -1.40 4.72 -4.48
CA VAL A 115 -2.00 3.76 -5.40
C VAL A 115 -2.57 2.62 -4.58
N PRO A 116 -3.88 2.35 -4.68
CA PRO A 116 -4.46 1.22 -3.95
C PRO A 116 -3.85 -0.10 -4.39
N LEU A 117 -3.55 -0.93 -3.44
CA LEU A 117 -3.02 -2.26 -3.73
C LEU A 117 -4.09 -3.33 -3.67
#